data_171fd9e3bc0c84a48cbf919ed62527bc
#
_entry.id   171fd9e3bc0c84a48cbf919ed62527bc
#
_cell.length_a   1.000
_cell.length_b   1.000
_cell.length_c   1.000
_cell.angle_alpha   90.00
_cell.angle_beta   90.00
_cell.angle_gamma   90.00
#
_symmetry.space_group_name_H-M   'P 1'
#
loop_
_entity.id
_entity.type
_entity.pdbx_description
1 polymer ?
#
loop_
_entity_poly.entity_id
_entity_poly.type
_entity_poly.pdbx_seq_one_letter_code
_entity_poly.pdbx_strand_id
1 'polypeptide(L)'
;MGVGGVVPQAQAVIAAYAPRCLPPVAAGFARSVVALAAPATPARAKALLFAAGRLGAFAEQRGLELSPGVLLDASVVERFVIEGCRSLSPATRRTLRTNLRALGRSLERYPQPAPVALPRERAKPPYSRVQIDGFLRLAAAQSTTARRMRCQALVCLGAGAGVIAGELRHVRGTDLAARSGGVLVAVAGRRARTVPVLHHYHELLLEAAGFAGERLIVGGRGSARLNITGELSRRLSRDSSLARLEPGRLRSTWLLACAQQIGLGAFMQAAGVASSQRLGDLAATLPKATEAQLVTLLGAPP
;
A
#
# COMPACT_ATOMS: atom_id res chain seq x y z
N MET A 1 22.47 4.62 28.78
CA MET A 1 22.04 3.26 28.39
C MET A 1 20.59 3.08 28.87
N GLY A 2 19.63 3.37 27.99
CA GLY A 2 18.20 3.21 28.28
C GLY A 2 17.77 1.80 27.94
N VAL A 3 17.42 1.01 28.93
CA VAL A 3 16.78 -0.30 28.76
C VAL A 3 15.39 -0.01 28.16
N GLY A 4 15.24 -0.23 26.86
CA GLY A 4 13.97 -0.12 26.16
C GLY A 4 13.01 -1.21 26.66
N GLY A 5 12.19 -0.87 27.64
CA GLY A 5 11.12 -1.73 28.14
C GLY A 5 10.17 -2.08 27.01
N VAL A 6 9.94 -3.36 26.78
CA VAL A 6 8.92 -3.84 25.82
C VAL A 6 7.57 -3.33 26.25
N VAL A 7 6.89 -2.63 25.35
CA VAL A 7 5.54 -2.10 25.61
C VAL A 7 4.60 -3.26 25.95
N PRO A 8 3.87 -3.24 27.08
CA PRO A 8 3.02 -4.36 27.54
C PRO A 8 2.08 -4.92 26.48
N GLN A 9 1.57 -4.06 25.60
CA GLN A 9 0.70 -4.44 24.48
C GLN A 9 1.42 -5.28 23.39
N ALA A 10 2.71 -5.07 23.13
CA ALA A 10 3.47 -5.87 22.19
C ALA A 10 3.75 -7.25 22.76
N GLN A 11 4.04 -7.37 24.08
CA GLN A 11 4.20 -8.64 24.77
C GLN A 11 2.92 -9.47 24.74
N ALA A 12 1.76 -8.86 25.00
CA ALA A 12 0.49 -9.57 24.92
C ALA A 12 0.23 -10.16 23.53
N VAL A 13 0.59 -9.41 22.45
CA VAL A 13 0.50 -9.92 21.07
C VAL A 13 1.44 -11.10 20.83
N ILE A 14 2.66 -11.08 21.38
CA ILE A 14 3.62 -12.16 21.23
C ILE A 14 3.11 -13.40 21.97
N ALA A 15 2.69 -13.26 23.21
CA ALA A 15 2.20 -14.38 24.03
C ALA A 15 0.96 -15.05 23.40
N ALA A 16 0.03 -14.26 22.87
CA ALA A 16 -1.20 -14.75 22.24
C ALA A 16 -1.00 -15.33 20.83
N TYR A 17 0.22 -15.35 20.28
CA TYR A 17 0.45 -15.80 18.91
C TYR A 17 0.36 -17.32 18.80
N ALA A 18 -0.76 -17.82 18.29
CA ALA A 18 -1.03 -19.24 18.04
C ALA A 18 -1.87 -19.40 16.75
N PRO A 19 -1.29 -19.17 15.56
CA PRO A 19 -2.01 -19.26 14.31
C PRO A 19 -2.36 -20.72 13.96
N ARG A 20 -3.62 -21.00 13.63
CA ARG A 20 -4.11 -22.35 13.30
C ARG A 20 -3.45 -22.96 12.05
N CYS A 21 -2.88 -22.13 11.17
CA CYS A 21 -2.26 -22.55 9.91
C CYS A 21 -0.76 -22.87 10.04
N LEU A 22 -0.18 -22.83 11.24
CA LEU A 22 1.23 -23.12 11.46
C LEU A 22 1.39 -24.21 12.51
N PRO A 23 2.42 -25.06 12.38
CA PRO A 23 2.79 -26.03 13.43
C PRO A 23 3.06 -25.34 14.77
N PRO A 24 2.69 -25.96 15.90
CA PRO A 24 2.92 -25.39 17.23
C PRO A 24 4.38 -25.05 17.53
N VAL A 25 5.32 -25.87 17.06
CA VAL A 25 6.76 -25.64 17.21
C VAL A 25 7.25 -24.42 16.44
N ALA A 26 6.74 -24.18 15.24
CA ALA A 26 7.04 -22.98 14.46
C ALA A 26 6.46 -21.71 15.11
N ALA A 27 5.28 -21.80 15.69
CA ALA A 27 4.68 -20.71 16.47
C ALA A 27 5.48 -20.44 17.75
N GLY A 28 5.97 -21.49 18.42
CA GLY A 28 6.88 -21.40 19.56
C GLY A 28 8.18 -20.68 19.24
N PHE A 29 8.84 -21.11 18.16
CA PHE A 29 10.03 -20.42 17.64
C PHE A 29 9.78 -18.93 17.37
N ALA A 30 8.67 -18.62 16.68
CA ALA A 30 8.34 -17.23 16.36
C ALA A 30 8.15 -16.38 17.62
N ARG A 31 7.47 -16.91 18.65
CA ARG A 31 7.31 -16.20 19.93
C ARG A 31 8.65 -15.93 20.59
N SER A 32 9.50 -16.95 20.69
CA SER A 32 10.80 -16.84 21.34
C SER A 32 11.69 -15.81 20.67
N VAL A 33 11.85 -15.88 19.35
CA VAL A 33 12.75 -14.97 18.61
C VAL A 33 12.25 -13.54 18.57
N VAL A 34 10.92 -13.34 18.48
CA VAL A 34 10.34 -11.99 18.49
C VAL A 34 10.32 -11.37 19.88
N ALA A 35 10.18 -12.17 20.94
CA ALA A 35 10.33 -11.69 22.31
C ALA A 35 11.75 -11.18 22.58
N LEU A 36 12.77 -11.90 22.11
CA LEU A 36 14.18 -11.47 22.21
C LEU A 36 14.46 -10.16 21.46
N ALA A 37 13.78 -9.94 20.31
CA ALA A 37 13.91 -8.72 19.52
C ALA A 37 13.18 -7.50 20.11
N ALA A 38 12.37 -7.68 21.15
CA ALA A 38 11.68 -6.64 21.91
C ALA A 38 11.02 -5.53 21.06
N PRO A 39 10.08 -5.85 20.16
CA PRO A 39 9.50 -4.86 19.26
C PRO A 39 8.72 -3.77 20.02
N ALA A 40 8.93 -2.51 19.65
CA ALA A 40 8.34 -1.35 20.32
C ALA A 40 6.81 -1.19 20.12
N THR A 41 6.21 -1.88 19.15
CA THR A 41 4.78 -1.74 18.86
C THR A 41 4.09 -3.07 18.58
N PRO A 42 2.79 -3.21 18.90
CA PRO A 42 1.99 -4.39 18.55
C PRO A 42 1.97 -4.70 17.05
N ALA A 43 1.95 -3.66 16.21
CA ALA A 43 1.97 -3.80 14.75
C ALA A 43 3.30 -4.40 14.28
N ARG A 44 4.42 -3.95 14.85
CA ARG A 44 5.74 -4.50 14.55
C ARG A 44 5.86 -5.94 15.04
N ALA A 45 5.39 -6.24 16.24
CA ALA A 45 5.34 -7.59 16.78
C ALA A 45 4.60 -8.55 15.82
N LYS A 46 3.40 -8.19 15.37
CA LYS A 46 2.62 -8.99 14.41
C LYS A 46 3.36 -9.25 13.10
N ALA A 47 4.03 -8.22 12.56
CA ALA A 47 4.77 -8.36 11.30
C ALA A 47 5.98 -9.31 11.44
N LEU A 48 6.69 -9.24 12.56
CA LEU A 48 7.82 -10.12 12.86
C LEU A 48 7.37 -11.56 13.16
N LEU A 49 6.31 -11.73 13.95
CA LEU A 49 5.73 -13.04 14.24
C LEU A 49 5.26 -13.77 12.97
N PHE A 50 4.59 -13.05 12.08
CA PHE A 50 4.17 -13.60 10.80
C PHE A 50 5.35 -14.09 9.96
N ALA A 51 6.44 -13.31 9.89
CA ALA A 51 7.63 -13.68 9.14
C ALA A 51 8.38 -14.85 9.79
N ALA A 52 8.62 -14.81 11.11
CA ALA A 52 9.31 -15.86 11.85
C ALA A 52 8.52 -17.18 11.89
N GLY A 53 7.21 -17.13 12.04
CA GLY A 53 6.37 -18.32 12.03
C GLY A 53 6.39 -19.06 10.69
N ARG A 54 6.37 -18.31 9.58
CA ARG A 54 6.50 -18.93 8.24
C ARG A 54 7.88 -19.51 7.99
N LEU A 55 8.93 -18.83 8.46
CA LEU A 55 10.30 -19.39 8.41
C LEU A 55 10.40 -20.66 9.25
N GLY A 56 9.85 -20.67 10.46
CA GLY A 56 9.82 -21.86 11.33
C GLY A 56 9.09 -23.04 10.69
N ALA A 57 7.94 -22.80 10.05
CA ALA A 57 7.22 -23.86 9.34
C ALA A 57 7.99 -24.40 8.13
N PHE A 58 8.67 -23.53 7.39
CA PHE A 58 9.56 -23.96 6.30
C PHE A 58 10.75 -24.81 6.84
N ALA A 59 11.32 -24.40 7.95
CA ALA A 59 12.42 -25.10 8.60
C ALA A 59 12.01 -26.50 9.07
N GLU A 60 10.85 -26.61 9.70
CA GLU A 60 10.29 -27.91 10.15
C GLU A 60 10.08 -28.85 8.94
N GLN A 61 9.50 -28.38 7.86
CA GLN A 61 9.31 -29.16 6.63
C GLN A 61 10.62 -29.63 6.00
N ARG A 62 11.74 -28.96 6.29
CA ARG A 62 13.07 -29.25 5.76
C ARG A 62 13.99 -29.94 6.78
N GLY A 63 13.49 -30.25 7.97
CA GLY A 63 14.27 -30.85 9.04
C GLY A 63 15.41 -29.97 9.55
N LEU A 64 15.26 -28.63 9.42
CA LEU A 64 16.25 -27.68 9.96
C LEU A 64 16.03 -27.46 11.44
N GLU A 65 17.10 -27.24 12.19
CA GLU A 65 17.03 -26.90 13.59
C GLU A 65 16.31 -25.56 13.80
N LEU A 66 15.31 -25.55 14.71
CA LEU A 66 14.51 -24.36 15.05
C LEU A 66 15.26 -23.48 16.07
N SER A 67 16.48 -23.08 15.73
CA SER A 67 17.27 -22.14 16.52
C SER A 67 17.46 -20.81 15.80
N PRO A 68 17.56 -19.67 16.53
CA PRO A 68 17.82 -18.38 15.91
C PRO A 68 19.12 -18.38 15.10
N GLY A 69 20.16 -19.10 15.56
CA GLY A 69 21.45 -19.20 14.92
C GLY A 69 21.39 -19.79 13.51
N VAL A 70 20.61 -20.83 13.36
CA VAL A 70 20.41 -21.51 12.07
C VAL A 70 19.44 -20.74 11.20
N LEU A 71 18.26 -20.38 11.72
CA LEU A 71 17.18 -19.88 10.89
C LEU A 71 17.32 -18.42 10.47
N LEU A 72 18.00 -17.59 11.26
CA LEU A 72 18.23 -16.18 10.90
C LEU A 72 19.54 -15.97 10.14
N ASP A 73 20.27 -17.05 9.84
CA ASP A 73 21.37 -16.98 8.88
C ASP A 73 20.87 -16.47 7.52
N ALA A 74 21.69 -15.61 6.89
CA ALA A 74 21.30 -14.95 5.65
C ALA A 74 21.00 -15.94 4.52
N SER A 75 21.73 -17.04 4.43
CA SER A 75 21.57 -18.07 3.40
C SER A 75 20.24 -18.84 3.58
N VAL A 76 19.86 -19.14 4.82
CA VAL A 76 18.59 -19.80 5.15
C VAL A 76 17.42 -18.87 4.88
N VAL A 77 17.52 -17.59 5.25
CA VAL A 77 16.50 -16.58 4.95
C VAL A 77 16.31 -16.42 3.44
N GLU A 78 17.40 -16.32 2.66
CA GLU A 78 17.30 -16.20 1.18
C GLU A 78 16.70 -17.48 0.57
N ARG A 79 17.11 -18.67 1.02
CA ARG A 79 16.53 -19.94 0.56
C ARG A 79 15.04 -20.02 0.86
N PHE A 80 14.61 -19.65 2.08
CA PHE A 80 13.19 -19.56 2.43
C PHE A 80 12.42 -18.62 1.49
N VAL A 81 12.96 -17.43 1.22
CA VAL A 81 12.32 -16.43 0.35
C VAL A 81 12.21 -16.93 -1.10
N ILE A 82 13.21 -17.64 -1.60
CA ILE A 82 13.25 -18.17 -2.96
C ILE A 82 12.37 -19.41 -3.10
N GLU A 83 12.49 -20.38 -2.20
CA GLU A 83 11.83 -21.69 -2.28
C GLU A 83 10.50 -21.73 -1.52
N GLY A 84 10.49 -21.35 -0.25
CA GLY A 84 9.34 -21.44 0.63
C GLY A 84 8.24 -20.42 0.36
N CYS A 85 8.57 -19.34 -0.35
CA CYS A 85 7.64 -18.26 -0.65
C CYS A 85 7.26 -18.17 -2.14
N ARG A 86 7.46 -19.22 -2.95
CA ARG A 86 7.20 -19.17 -4.41
C ARG A 86 5.78 -18.77 -4.78
N SER A 87 4.80 -19.18 -3.99
CA SER A 87 3.38 -18.86 -4.22
C SER A 87 2.99 -17.45 -3.79
N LEU A 88 3.89 -16.69 -3.14
CA LEU A 88 3.63 -15.36 -2.65
C LEU A 88 4.06 -14.29 -3.65
N SER A 89 3.36 -13.14 -3.62
CA SER A 89 3.73 -12.00 -4.47
C SER A 89 5.16 -11.50 -4.18
N PRO A 90 5.87 -10.94 -5.17
CA PRO A 90 7.20 -10.35 -4.96
C PRO A 90 7.23 -9.29 -3.84
N ALA A 91 6.15 -8.53 -3.67
CA ALA A 91 6.02 -7.56 -2.58
C ALA A 91 6.00 -8.23 -1.21
N THR A 92 5.21 -9.31 -1.06
CA THR A 92 5.14 -10.10 0.18
C THR A 92 6.48 -10.75 0.50
N ARG A 93 7.14 -11.32 -0.50
CA ARG A 93 8.47 -11.94 -0.35
C ARG A 93 9.51 -10.94 0.14
N ARG A 94 9.53 -9.71 -0.42
CA ARG A 94 10.41 -8.62 0.06
C ARG A 94 10.10 -8.24 1.50
N THR A 95 8.83 -8.15 1.87
CA THR A 95 8.42 -7.80 3.25
C THR A 95 8.87 -8.85 4.25
N LEU A 96 8.66 -10.14 3.94
CA LEU A 96 9.13 -11.25 4.79
C LEU A 96 10.64 -11.20 4.95
N ARG A 97 11.39 -11.08 3.85
CA ARG A 97 12.86 -10.96 3.88
C ARG A 97 13.33 -9.78 4.75
N THR A 98 12.72 -8.61 4.56
CA THR A 98 13.08 -7.40 5.33
C THR A 98 12.84 -7.61 6.82
N ASN A 99 11.73 -8.25 7.19
CA ASN A 99 11.41 -8.52 8.59
C ASN A 99 12.37 -9.54 9.22
N LEU A 100 12.69 -10.64 8.53
CA LEU A 100 13.62 -11.65 9.02
C LEU A 100 15.05 -11.10 9.15
N ARG A 101 15.52 -10.35 8.17
CA ARG A 101 16.83 -9.69 8.27
C ARG A 101 16.89 -8.63 9.38
N ALA A 102 15.76 -7.96 9.66
CA ALA A 102 15.68 -7.05 10.79
C ALA A 102 15.74 -7.80 12.13
N LEU A 103 15.11 -8.99 12.23
CA LEU A 103 15.25 -9.87 13.39
C LEU A 103 16.70 -10.30 13.58
N GLY A 104 17.37 -10.80 12.54
CA GLY A 104 18.77 -11.20 12.61
C GLY A 104 19.68 -10.08 13.10
N ARG A 105 19.50 -8.86 12.61
CA ARG A 105 20.25 -7.68 13.05
C ARG A 105 19.97 -7.27 14.49
N SER A 106 18.70 -7.33 14.93
CA SER A 106 18.31 -6.92 16.29
C SER A 106 18.88 -7.85 17.37
N LEU A 107 19.24 -9.07 17.00
CA LEU A 107 19.87 -10.02 17.89
C LEU A 107 21.40 -9.94 17.88
N GLU A 108 21.97 -8.98 17.12
CA GLU A 108 23.42 -8.62 17.02
C GLU A 108 24.39 -9.78 16.72
N ARG A 109 23.86 -10.93 16.30
CA ARG A 109 24.65 -12.17 16.17
C ARG A 109 24.90 -12.63 14.74
N TYR A 110 24.23 -11.99 13.76
CA TYR A 110 24.24 -12.56 12.42
C TYR A 110 24.55 -11.51 11.35
N PRO A 111 25.71 -11.59 10.68
CA PRO A 111 26.03 -10.76 9.54
C PRO A 111 24.95 -10.88 8.46
N GLN A 112 24.54 -9.76 7.92
CA GLN A 112 23.49 -9.72 6.90
C GLN A 112 24.09 -9.17 5.59
N PRO A 113 24.70 -10.01 4.74
CA PRO A 113 25.24 -9.58 3.45
C PRO A 113 24.14 -8.96 2.57
N ALA A 114 24.53 -8.26 1.52
CA ALA A 114 23.57 -7.65 0.61
C ALA A 114 22.58 -8.68 0.06
N PRO A 115 21.25 -8.39 0.08
CA PRO A 115 20.26 -9.35 -0.38
C PRO A 115 20.33 -9.51 -1.90
N VAL A 116 20.08 -10.72 -2.37
CA VAL A 116 19.86 -10.98 -3.80
C VAL A 116 18.68 -10.17 -4.32
N ALA A 117 18.82 -9.53 -5.47
CA ALA A 117 17.74 -8.75 -6.06
C ALA A 117 16.55 -9.66 -6.41
N LEU A 118 15.38 -9.38 -5.83
CA LEU A 118 14.14 -10.05 -6.23
C LEU A 118 13.54 -9.34 -7.44
N PRO A 119 12.95 -10.08 -8.39
CA PRO A 119 12.26 -9.51 -9.52
C PRO A 119 11.24 -8.47 -9.06
N ARG A 120 11.18 -7.32 -9.73
CA ARG A 120 10.14 -6.33 -9.49
C ARG A 120 8.81 -6.87 -9.99
N GLU A 121 7.77 -6.72 -9.19
CA GLU A 121 6.40 -6.91 -9.66
C GLU A 121 6.11 -5.79 -10.67
N ARG A 122 5.67 -6.15 -11.87
CA ARG A 122 5.24 -5.16 -12.85
C ARG A 122 4.06 -4.38 -12.28
N ALA A 123 4.05 -3.06 -12.50
CA ALA A 123 2.90 -2.24 -12.14
C ALA A 123 1.67 -2.79 -12.87
N LYS A 124 0.57 -2.98 -12.14
CA LYS A 124 -0.69 -3.38 -12.77
C LYS A 124 -1.17 -2.24 -13.68
N PRO A 125 -1.72 -2.55 -14.86
CA PRO A 125 -2.17 -1.53 -15.78
C PRO A 125 -3.23 -0.63 -15.12
N PRO A 126 -3.28 0.67 -15.46
CA PRO A 126 -4.33 1.59 -15.03
C PRO A 126 -5.73 1.05 -15.34
N TYR A 127 -6.74 1.54 -14.66
CA TYR A 127 -8.13 1.25 -15.01
C TYR A 127 -8.54 2.05 -16.25
N SER A 128 -9.33 1.42 -17.12
CA SER A 128 -10.01 2.13 -18.21
C SER A 128 -11.14 3.03 -17.67
N ARG A 129 -11.60 3.98 -18.47
CA ARG A 129 -12.74 4.82 -18.13
C ARG A 129 -13.98 3.99 -17.79
N VAL A 130 -14.28 2.97 -18.60
CA VAL A 130 -15.43 2.08 -18.39
C VAL A 130 -15.35 1.37 -17.02
N GLN A 131 -14.15 0.95 -16.61
CA GLN A 131 -13.96 0.33 -15.29
C GLN A 131 -14.18 1.33 -14.15
N ILE A 132 -13.68 2.56 -14.27
CA ILE A 132 -13.92 3.61 -13.26
C ILE A 132 -15.41 3.92 -13.15
N ASP A 133 -16.09 4.10 -14.27
CA ASP A 133 -17.54 4.35 -14.29
C ASP A 133 -18.33 3.17 -13.72
N GLY A 134 -17.86 1.94 -13.93
CA GLY A 134 -18.39 0.74 -13.28
C GLY A 134 -18.26 0.79 -11.75
N PHE A 135 -17.10 1.19 -11.23
CA PHE A 135 -16.91 1.35 -9.78
C PHE A 135 -17.76 2.47 -9.20
N LEU A 136 -17.96 3.58 -9.91
CA LEU A 136 -18.85 4.66 -9.47
C LEU A 136 -20.31 4.22 -9.44
N ARG A 137 -20.78 3.44 -10.44
CA ARG A 137 -22.13 2.83 -10.40
C ARG A 137 -22.30 1.88 -9.22
N LEU A 138 -21.31 1.02 -8.92
CA LEU A 138 -21.32 0.16 -7.75
C LEU A 138 -21.30 0.95 -6.43
N ALA A 139 -20.59 2.09 -6.40
CA ALA A 139 -20.61 2.99 -5.25
C ALA A 139 -22.02 3.60 -5.04
N ALA A 140 -22.66 4.07 -6.10
CA ALA A 140 -24.02 4.61 -6.06
C ALA A 140 -25.08 3.55 -5.63
N ALA A 141 -24.87 2.28 -6.00
CA ALA A 141 -25.77 1.17 -5.66
C ALA A 141 -25.61 0.66 -4.21
N GLN A 142 -24.75 1.24 -3.38
CA GLN A 142 -24.61 0.82 -1.98
C GLN A 142 -25.87 1.13 -1.17
N SER A 143 -26.21 0.22 -0.24
CA SER A 143 -27.51 0.19 0.49
C SER A 143 -27.74 1.38 1.44
N THR A 144 -26.72 2.12 1.85
CA THR A 144 -26.89 3.28 2.74
C THR A 144 -26.16 4.49 2.19
N THR A 145 -26.66 5.70 2.43
CA THR A 145 -26.04 6.95 2.03
C THR A 145 -24.59 7.05 2.52
N ALA A 146 -24.33 6.67 3.77
CA ALA A 146 -22.96 6.69 4.31
C ALA A 146 -22.01 5.73 3.54
N ARG A 147 -22.49 4.58 3.08
CA ARG A 147 -21.68 3.67 2.28
C ARG A 147 -21.47 4.21 0.86
N ARG A 148 -22.53 4.75 0.25
CA ARG A 148 -22.45 5.39 -1.07
C ARG A 148 -21.37 6.46 -1.07
N MET A 149 -21.49 7.45 -0.16
CA MET A 149 -20.54 8.56 -0.05
C MET A 149 -19.09 8.11 0.18
N ARG A 150 -18.87 7.13 1.07
CA ARG A 150 -17.51 6.61 1.34
C ARG A 150 -16.93 5.83 0.17
N CYS A 151 -17.71 5.02 -0.52
CA CYS A 151 -17.27 4.29 -1.71
C CYS A 151 -16.98 5.24 -2.87
N GLN A 152 -17.83 6.22 -3.07
CA GLN A 152 -17.67 7.30 -4.05
C GLN A 152 -16.38 8.10 -3.78
N ALA A 153 -16.19 8.56 -2.53
CA ALA A 153 -14.98 9.26 -2.12
C ALA A 153 -13.69 8.42 -2.34
N LEU A 154 -13.74 7.12 -2.06
CA LEU A 154 -12.61 6.21 -2.30
C LEU A 154 -12.17 6.22 -3.77
N VAL A 155 -13.15 6.08 -4.69
CA VAL A 155 -12.88 6.05 -6.12
C VAL A 155 -12.40 7.43 -6.61
N CYS A 156 -13.13 8.50 -6.23
CA CYS A 156 -12.84 9.87 -6.67
C CYS A 156 -11.49 10.38 -6.15
N LEU A 157 -11.14 10.15 -4.88
CA LEU A 157 -9.83 10.53 -4.33
C LEU A 157 -8.70 9.71 -4.95
N GLY A 158 -8.92 8.42 -5.19
CA GLY A 158 -7.90 7.55 -5.78
C GLY A 158 -7.63 7.86 -7.26
N ALA A 159 -8.69 7.95 -8.08
CA ALA A 159 -8.60 8.17 -9.53
C ALA A 159 -8.62 9.66 -9.92
N GLY A 160 -9.15 10.54 -9.08
CA GLY A 160 -9.25 11.98 -9.32
C GLY A 160 -8.12 12.81 -8.73
N ALA A 161 -7.51 12.35 -7.61
CA ALA A 161 -6.44 13.09 -6.92
C ALA A 161 -5.21 12.22 -6.57
N GLY A 162 -5.19 10.96 -6.99
CA GLY A 162 -4.07 10.07 -6.78
C GLY A 162 -3.71 9.80 -5.32
N VAL A 163 -4.67 9.90 -4.40
CA VAL A 163 -4.46 9.67 -2.96
C VAL A 163 -4.26 8.17 -2.70
N ILE A 164 -3.20 7.82 -1.98
CA ILE A 164 -2.89 6.40 -1.69
C ILE A 164 -3.71 5.86 -0.53
N ALA A 165 -3.82 4.53 -0.42
CA ALA A 165 -4.59 3.86 0.62
C ALA A 165 -4.27 4.31 2.05
N GLY A 166 -3.00 4.57 2.36
CA GLY A 166 -2.56 5.07 3.67
C GLY A 166 -3.00 6.51 3.95
N GLU A 167 -3.10 7.36 2.93
CA GLU A 167 -3.54 8.75 3.01
C GLU A 167 -5.07 8.85 3.04
N LEU A 168 -5.78 8.08 2.20
CA LEU A 168 -7.24 8.06 2.07
C LEU A 168 -7.98 7.96 3.41
N ARG A 169 -7.45 7.20 4.35
CA ARG A 169 -8.06 7.01 5.66
C ARG A 169 -7.99 8.23 6.58
N HIS A 170 -7.19 9.23 6.22
CA HIS A 170 -6.97 10.44 7.03
C HIS A 170 -7.63 11.68 6.44
N VAL A 171 -8.07 11.65 5.18
CA VAL A 171 -8.75 12.77 4.53
C VAL A 171 -10.11 13.02 5.17
N ARG A 172 -10.39 14.27 5.54
CA ARG A 172 -11.68 14.77 6.05
C ARG A 172 -12.46 15.44 4.92
N GLY A 173 -13.77 15.63 5.12
CA GLY A 173 -14.55 16.45 4.18
C GLY A 173 -14.03 17.88 4.10
N THR A 174 -13.60 18.44 5.22
CA THR A 174 -13.02 19.80 5.33
C THR A 174 -11.65 19.95 4.65
N ASP A 175 -10.97 18.87 4.29
CA ASP A 175 -9.71 18.94 3.54
C ASP A 175 -9.94 19.19 2.04
N LEU A 176 -11.20 19.23 1.59
CA LEU A 176 -11.58 19.56 0.23
C LEU A 176 -12.09 21.00 0.16
N ALA A 177 -11.58 21.74 -0.84
CA ALA A 177 -11.96 23.12 -1.05
C ALA A 177 -12.26 23.37 -2.53
N ALA A 178 -13.44 23.91 -2.83
CA ALA A 178 -13.74 24.51 -4.12
C ALA A 178 -12.99 25.83 -4.26
N ARG A 179 -12.39 26.09 -5.41
CA ARG A 179 -11.71 27.33 -5.79
C ARG A 179 -12.16 27.75 -7.19
N SER A 180 -11.84 28.97 -7.59
CA SER A 180 -12.20 29.52 -8.91
C SER A 180 -11.73 28.70 -10.11
N GLY A 181 -10.76 27.81 -9.95
CA GLY A 181 -10.24 26.95 -11.03
C GLY A 181 -10.53 25.46 -10.84
N GLY A 182 -11.26 25.07 -9.79
CA GLY A 182 -11.54 23.64 -9.56
C GLY A 182 -11.60 23.24 -8.10
N VAL A 183 -11.42 21.95 -7.83
CA VAL A 183 -11.43 21.36 -6.48
C VAL A 183 -10.03 20.96 -6.09
N LEU A 184 -9.63 21.32 -4.87
CA LEU A 184 -8.35 20.95 -4.27
C LEU A 184 -8.59 20.02 -3.10
N VAL A 185 -7.69 19.07 -2.90
CA VAL A 185 -7.64 18.24 -1.69
C VAL A 185 -6.31 18.43 -0.95
N ALA A 186 -6.38 18.75 0.33
CA ALA A 186 -5.21 18.79 1.22
C ALA A 186 -4.93 17.38 1.74
N VAL A 187 -3.77 16.84 1.41
CA VAL A 187 -3.32 15.52 1.85
C VAL A 187 -2.27 15.71 2.94
N ALA A 188 -2.58 15.27 4.16
CA ALA A 188 -1.68 15.37 5.30
C ALA A 188 -0.71 14.17 5.40
N GLY A 189 0.28 14.25 6.29
CA GLY A 189 1.20 13.19 6.64
C GLY A 189 2.59 13.36 6.01
N ARG A 190 3.35 12.25 5.88
CA ARG A 190 4.74 12.28 5.43
C ARG A 190 4.96 12.93 4.05
N ARG A 191 3.93 12.92 3.20
CA ARG A 191 3.93 13.53 1.85
C ARG A 191 2.82 14.56 1.78
N ALA A 192 2.79 15.49 2.77
CA ALA A 192 1.81 16.56 2.80
C ALA A 192 1.89 17.39 1.51
N ARG A 193 0.75 17.60 0.89
CA ARG A 193 0.61 18.33 -0.38
C ARG A 193 -0.83 18.71 -0.64
N THR A 194 -1.03 19.71 -1.45
CA THR A 194 -2.34 20.05 -2.02
C THR A 194 -2.39 19.54 -3.45
N VAL A 195 -3.45 18.80 -3.79
CA VAL A 195 -3.60 18.17 -5.10
C VAL A 195 -4.86 18.67 -5.78
N PRO A 196 -4.78 19.17 -7.02
CA PRO A 196 -5.94 19.43 -7.84
C PRO A 196 -6.66 18.12 -8.21
N VAL A 197 -7.97 18.11 -8.08
CA VAL A 197 -8.81 16.98 -8.47
C VAL A 197 -9.14 17.09 -9.96
N LEU A 198 -9.10 15.98 -10.69
CA LEU A 198 -9.54 15.96 -12.08
C LEU A 198 -11.02 16.34 -12.18
N HIS A 199 -11.36 17.20 -13.14
CA HIS A 199 -12.65 17.89 -13.27
C HIS A 199 -13.87 16.97 -13.14
N HIS A 200 -13.89 15.85 -13.83
CA HIS A 200 -15.04 14.93 -13.86
C HIS A 200 -15.34 14.21 -12.52
N TYR A 201 -14.51 14.41 -11.48
CA TYR A 201 -14.77 13.91 -10.12
C TYR A 201 -15.22 15.02 -9.17
N HIS A 202 -15.28 16.30 -9.60
CA HIS A 202 -15.55 17.45 -8.72
C HIS A 202 -16.89 17.32 -8.01
N GLU A 203 -17.98 17.15 -8.76
CA GLU A 203 -19.33 17.09 -8.21
C GLU A 203 -19.48 15.97 -7.18
N LEU A 204 -19.15 14.74 -7.59
CA LEU A 204 -19.25 13.58 -6.73
C LEU A 204 -18.39 13.69 -5.47
N LEU A 205 -17.23 14.30 -5.59
CA LEU A 205 -16.33 14.44 -4.46
C LEU A 205 -16.76 15.54 -3.50
N LEU A 206 -17.30 16.64 -4.01
CA LEU A 206 -17.87 17.71 -3.18
C LEU A 206 -19.13 17.25 -2.44
N GLU A 207 -19.98 16.45 -3.08
CA GLU A 207 -21.13 15.81 -2.43
C GLU A 207 -20.68 14.94 -1.25
N ALA A 208 -19.70 14.07 -1.47
CA ALA A 208 -19.14 13.22 -0.43
C ALA A 208 -18.44 14.02 0.69
N ALA A 209 -17.79 15.14 0.35
CA ALA A 209 -17.16 16.04 1.31
C ALA A 209 -18.19 16.77 2.18
N GLY A 210 -19.24 17.30 1.59
CA GLY A 210 -20.36 17.93 2.29
C GLY A 210 -21.05 16.95 3.27
N PHE A 211 -21.29 15.71 2.82
CA PHE A 211 -21.82 14.67 3.68
C PHE A 211 -20.90 14.33 4.86
N ALA A 212 -19.59 14.32 4.64
CA ALA A 212 -18.62 14.00 5.69
C ALA A 212 -18.40 15.14 6.67
N GLY A 213 -18.34 16.40 6.21
CA GLY A 213 -18.00 17.56 7.04
C GLY A 213 -16.63 17.39 7.71
N GLU A 214 -16.55 17.53 9.01
CA GLU A 214 -15.32 17.34 9.80
C GLU A 214 -14.90 15.87 9.96
N ARG A 215 -15.77 14.94 9.60
CA ARG A 215 -15.50 13.49 9.71
C ARG A 215 -14.55 13.03 8.62
N LEU A 216 -13.96 11.85 8.82
CA LEU A 216 -13.17 11.16 7.79
C LEU A 216 -14.06 10.79 6.61
N ILE A 217 -13.73 11.27 5.41
CA ILE A 217 -14.56 11.13 4.21
C ILE A 217 -14.72 9.65 3.79
N VAL A 218 -13.67 8.83 3.98
CA VAL A 218 -13.68 7.39 3.73
C VAL A 218 -13.98 6.61 5.00
N GLY A 219 -13.44 7.02 6.14
CA GLY A 219 -13.52 6.32 7.42
C GLY A 219 -14.79 6.59 8.24
N GLY A 220 -15.47 7.69 8.01
CA GLY A 220 -16.63 8.12 8.81
C GLY A 220 -16.26 8.62 10.21
N ARG A 221 -17.03 8.21 11.25
CA ARG A 221 -16.89 8.76 12.62
C ARG A 221 -15.68 8.25 13.40
N GLY A 222 -15.08 7.14 13.01
CA GLY A 222 -13.99 6.54 13.78
C GLY A 222 -12.64 7.20 13.55
N SER A 223 -11.68 6.88 14.43
CA SER A 223 -10.26 7.07 14.13
C SER A 223 -9.89 6.34 12.84
N ALA A 224 -8.82 6.77 12.19
CA ALA A 224 -8.39 6.22 10.92
C ALA A 224 -8.15 4.69 10.99
N ARG A 225 -9.17 3.90 10.69
CA ARG A 225 -9.13 2.44 10.70
C ARG A 225 -8.15 1.94 9.62
N LEU A 226 -7.19 1.11 10.03
CA LEU A 226 -6.14 0.61 9.16
C LEU A 226 -6.66 -0.10 7.89
N ASN A 227 -7.77 -0.82 7.99
CA ASN A 227 -8.29 -1.68 6.92
C ASN A 227 -9.50 -1.08 6.17
N ILE A 228 -9.89 0.17 6.43
CA ILE A 228 -11.11 0.75 5.86
C ILE A 228 -11.09 0.76 4.33
N THR A 229 -9.97 1.13 3.72
CA THR A 229 -9.81 1.14 2.27
C THR A 229 -9.94 -0.26 1.66
N GLY A 230 -9.36 -1.27 2.29
CA GLY A 230 -9.49 -2.67 1.88
C GLY A 230 -10.90 -3.22 2.03
N GLU A 231 -11.64 -2.80 3.07
CA GLU A 231 -13.04 -3.17 3.27
C GLU A 231 -13.93 -2.59 2.17
N LEU A 232 -13.81 -1.30 1.87
CA LEU A 232 -14.57 -0.65 0.80
C LEU A 232 -14.18 -1.17 -0.58
N SER A 233 -12.90 -1.42 -0.84
CA SER A 233 -12.42 -2.02 -2.10
C SER A 233 -13.04 -3.40 -2.34
N ARG A 234 -13.14 -4.24 -1.31
CA ARG A 234 -13.82 -5.55 -1.42
C ARG A 234 -15.31 -5.42 -1.74
N ARG A 235 -15.98 -4.40 -1.21
CA ARG A 235 -17.41 -4.14 -1.53
C ARG A 235 -17.58 -3.75 -3.00
N LEU A 236 -16.71 -2.92 -3.53
CA LEU A 236 -16.69 -2.48 -4.92
C LEU A 236 -16.12 -3.53 -5.89
N SER A 237 -15.64 -4.66 -5.39
CA SER A 237 -15.13 -5.77 -6.20
C SER A 237 -16.05 -6.99 -6.18
N ARG A 238 -17.33 -6.83 -5.84
CA ARG A 238 -18.29 -7.93 -5.79
C ARG A 238 -18.82 -8.33 -7.17
N ASP A 239 -18.80 -7.42 -8.11
CA ASP A 239 -19.17 -7.69 -9.48
C ASP A 239 -18.00 -8.39 -10.19
N SER A 240 -18.19 -9.63 -10.59
CA SER A 240 -17.19 -10.45 -11.29
C SER A 240 -16.90 -9.96 -12.71
N SER A 241 -17.76 -9.14 -13.30
CA SER A 241 -17.56 -8.53 -14.62
C SER A 241 -16.53 -7.39 -14.59
N LEU A 242 -16.27 -6.83 -13.41
CA LEU A 242 -15.27 -5.78 -13.22
C LEU A 242 -13.98 -6.34 -12.62
N ALA A 243 -12.87 -5.79 -13.05
CA ALA A 243 -11.59 -6.05 -12.39
C ALA A 243 -11.65 -5.68 -10.91
N ARG A 244 -10.93 -6.42 -10.06
CA ARG A 244 -10.86 -6.12 -8.62
C ARG A 244 -10.38 -4.69 -8.39
N LEU A 245 -11.09 -3.92 -7.55
CA LEU A 245 -10.68 -2.58 -7.18
C LEU A 245 -9.48 -2.61 -6.23
N GLU A 246 -8.41 -1.93 -6.64
CA GLU A 246 -7.18 -1.78 -5.89
C GLU A 246 -6.80 -0.29 -5.81
N PRO A 247 -6.67 0.31 -4.62
CA PRO A 247 -6.34 1.72 -4.48
C PRO A 247 -5.04 2.13 -5.19
N GLY A 248 -4.06 1.23 -5.26
CA GLY A 248 -2.81 1.46 -6.00
C GLY A 248 -3.04 1.64 -7.50
N ARG A 249 -3.97 0.90 -8.10
CA ARG A 249 -4.34 1.03 -9.51
C ARG A 249 -5.15 2.31 -9.78
N LEU A 250 -6.02 2.74 -8.85
CA LEU A 250 -6.69 4.05 -8.96
C LEU A 250 -5.66 5.17 -9.06
N ARG A 251 -4.63 5.13 -8.19
CA ARG A 251 -3.53 6.10 -8.29
C ARG A 251 -2.77 5.98 -9.61
N SER A 252 -2.52 4.78 -10.13
CA SER A 252 -1.86 4.61 -11.43
C SER A 252 -2.68 5.23 -12.57
N THR A 253 -4.02 5.11 -12.49
CA THR A 253 -4.95 5.75 -13.44
C THR A 253 -4.82 7.28 -13.41
N TRP A 254 -4.80 7.87 -12.21
CA TRP A 254 -4.58 9.31 -12.03
C TRP A 254 -3.19 9.76 -12.54
N LEU A 255 -2.13 9.00 -12.20
CA LEU A 255 -0.77 9.31 -12.64
C LEU A 255 -0.68 9.33 -14.18
N LEU A 256 -1.32 8.37 -14.85
CA LEU A 256 -1.35 8.34 -16.31
C LEU A 256 -2.08 9.56 -16.88
N ALA A 257 -3.26 9.91 -16.36
CA ALA A 257 -4.01 11.07 -16.79
C ALA A 257 -3.22 12.37 -16.60
N CYS A 258 -2.57 12.57 -15.45
CA CYS A 258 -1.73 13.75 -15.20
C CYS A 258 -0.51 13.78 -16.12
N ALA A 259 0.17 12.66 -16.33
CA ALA A 259 1.35 12.62 -17.19
C ALA A 259 1.04 12.97 -18.65
N GLN A 260 -0.21 12.77 -19.08
CA GLN A 260 -0.68 13.14 -20.41
C GLN A 260 -1.08 14.64 -20.54
N GLN A 261 -1.42 15.28 -19.41
CA GLN A 261 -2.01 16.62 -19.42
C GLN A 261 -1.06 17.72 -18.97
N ILE A 262 -0.09 17.41 -18.12
CA ILE A 262 0.79 18.40 -17.50
C ILE A 262 2.27 18.02 -17.64
N GLY A 263 3.13 19.02 -17.71
CA GLY A 263 4.57 18.82 -17.81
C GLY A 263 5.17 18.11 -16.60
N LEU A 264 6.38 17.52 -16.77
CA LEU A 264 7.05 16.66 -15.78
C LEU A 264 7.19 17.31 -14.40
N GLY A 265 7.55 18.57 -14.33
CA GLY A 265 7.72 19.28 -13.05
C GLY A 265 6.42 19.39 -12.26
N ALA A 266 5.33 19.86 -12.88
CA ALA A 266 4.00 19.95 -12.27
C ALA A 266 3.46 18.56 -11.91
N PHE A 267 3.70 17.57 -12.77
CA PHE A 267 3.37 16.17 -12.48
C PHE A 267 4.06 15.64 -11.23
N MET A 268 5.38 15.82 -11.10
CA MET A 268 6.13 15.35 -9.94
C MET A 268 5.66 16.02 -8.65
N GLN A 269 5.40 17.33 -8.69
CA GLN A 269 4.86 18.08 -7.57
C GLN A 269 3.48 17.56 -7.14
N ALA A 270 2.53 17.46 -8.05
CA ALA A 270 1.19 16.96 -7.75
C ALA A 270 1.22 15.50 -7.25
N ALA A 271 2.06 14.67 -7.84
CA ALA A 271 2.22 13.26 -7.45
C ALA A 271 2.96 13.07 -6.11
N GLY A 272 3.65 14.10 -5.60
CA GLY A 272 4.51 13.97 -4.41
C GLY A 272 5.65 12.95 -4.64
N VAL A 273 6.25 12.98 -5.83
CA VAL A 273 7.33 12.06 -6.24
C VAL A 273 8.65 12.79 -6.18
N ALA A 274 9.50 12.39 -5.26
CA ALA A 274 10.84 12.99 -5.07
C ALA A 274 11.95 12.27 -5.85
N SER A 275 11.69 11.11 -6.48
CA SER A 275 12.69 10.36 -7.22
C SER A 275 12.15 9.75 -8.51
N SER A 276 13.03 9.65 -9.50
CA SER A 276 12.70 9.15 -10.85
C SER A 276 12.54 7.63 -10.97
N GLN A 277 12.85 6.86 -9.94
CA GLN A 277 12.86 5.37 -10.00
C GLN A 277 11.57 4.71 -10.46
N ARG A 278 10.41 5.36 -10.29
CA ARG A 278 9.10 4.85 -10.70
C ARG A 278 8.57 5.46 -12.00
N LEU A 279 9.26 6.43 -12.55
CA LEU A 279 8.85 7.07 -13.80
C LEU A 279 8.99 6.11 -14.99
N GLY A 280 9.95 5.19 -14.96
CA GLY A 280 10.11 4.15 -15.99
C GLY A 280 8.91 3.21 -16.09
N ASP A 281 8.35 2.78 -14.94
CA ASP A 281 7.15 1.94 -14.90
C ASP A 281 5.92 2.70 -15.46
N LEU A 282 5.83 4.00 -15.19
CA LEU A 282 4.78 4.86 -15.71
C LEU A 282 4.96 5.11 -17.21
N ALA A 283 6.18 5.40 -17.65
CA ALA A 283 6.52 5.62 -19.07
C ALA A 283 6.17 4.40 -19.94
N ALA A 284 6.32 3.19 -19.39
CA ALA A 284 5.92 1.95 -20.09
C ALA A 284 4.40 1.83 -20.31
N THR A 285 3.58 2.59 -19.59
CA THR A 285 2.11 2.62 -19.73
C THR A 285 1.61 3.77 -20.60
N LEU A 286 2.49 4.73 -20.93
CA LEU A 286 2.16 5.84 -21.81
C LEU A 286 2.15 5.38 -23.28
N PRO A 287 1.26 5.94 -24.11
CA PRO A 287 1.34 5.77 -25.56
C PRO A 287 2.72 6.23 -26.04
N LYS A 288 3.36 5.42 -26.85
CA LYS A 288 4.62 5.82 -27.50
C LYS A 288 4.32 6.84 -28.58
N ALA A 289 5.00 7.98 -28.55
CA ALA A 289 4.93 8.94 -29.62
C ALA A 289 5.59 8.36 -30.89
N THR A 290 4.96 8.58 -32.04
CA THR A 290 5.58 8.27 -33.32
C THR A 290 6.66 9.29 -33.65
N GLU A 291 7.58 8.94 -34.55
CA GLU A 291 8.63 9.86 -35.01
C GLU A 291 8.04 11.18 -35.51
N ALA A 292 6.98 11.12 -36.30
CA ALA A 292 6.26 12.31 -36.82
C ALA A 292 5.72 13.16 -35.67
N GLN A 293 5.13 12.57 -34.63
CA GLN A 293 4.66 13.30 -33.48
C GLN A 293 5.81 13.95 -32.68
N LEU A 294 6.96 13.26 -32.54
CA LEU A 294 8.13 13.82 -31.88
C LEU A 294 8.70 15.01 -32.68
N VAL A 295 8.76 14.90 -34.01
CA VAL A 295 9.18 16.02 -34.88
C VAL A 295 8.23 17.21 -34.72
N THR A 296 6.92 16.98 -34.70
CA THR A 296 5.93 18.05 -34.51
C THR A 296 6.06 18.72 -33.14
N LEU A 297 6.27 17.93 -32.07
CA LEU A 297 6.34 18.42 -30.70
C LEU A 297 7.66 19.17 -30.40
N LEU A 298 8.78 18.71 -31.00
CA LEU A 298 10.11 19.24 -30.71
C LEU A 298 10.62 20.18 -31.79
N GLY A 299 10.10 20.12 -33.00
CA GLY A 299 10.48 20.93 -34.13
C GLY A 299 9.66 22.20 -34.31
N ALA A 300 8.57 22.41 -33.56
CA ALA A 300 7.84 23.65 -33.54
C ALA A 300 8.65 24.76 -32.81
N PRO A 301 8.75 25.97 -33.34
CA PRO A 301 9.35 27.08 -32.61
C PRO A 301 8.57 27.36 -31.33
N PRO A 302 9.25 27.80 -30.24
CA PRO A 302 8.63 28.07 -28.95
C PRO A 302 7.58 29.19 -29.00
#